data_e79fda9e2b4063e3e00a13d489169922
#
_entry.id   e79fda9e2b4063e3e00a13d489169922
#
_cell.length_a   1.000
_cell.length_b   1.000
_cell.length_c   1.000
_cell.angle_alpha   90.00
_cell.angle_beta   90.00
_cell.angle_gamma   90.00
#
_symmetry.space_group_name_H-M   'P 1'
#
loop_
_entity.id
_entity.type
_entity.pdbx_description
1 polymer ?
#
loop_
_entity_poly.entity_id
_entity_poly.type
_entity_poly.pdbx_seq_one_letter_code
_entity_poly.pdbx_strand_id
1 'polypeptide(L)'
;NSTEQYGMYYKCFLIFAVIGLFYCVKSVYKSLRTRIYDGYVLIGIQFLTAFVLGSLIYVNANRINCIHISIIVFMAVGICRTLRLLCKDLKYITEVTVIVFCVLFLSFEHFYFGVYANNIGRMFQDGMEQAVEYAESLAGEDDTIYVGEGIFYTKILAFSKLTPEEYIETVQYTNYPAAFLDVSQCGNYVFNTLLTGDDGIYIIDLTKQTESCVDMGYTVEQFGNMAVVYK
;
A
#
# COMPACT_ATOMS: atom_id res chain seq x y z
N ASN A 1 3.37 4.01 -1.91
CA ASN A 1 2.29 3.31 -2.62
C ASN A 1 2.10 3.80 -4.07
N SER A 2 3.07 4.44 -4.65
CA SER A 2 3.11 4.70 -6.08
C SER A 2 3.89 3.58 -6.75
N THR A 3 3.45 3.11 -7.89
CA THR A 3 4.26 2.20 -8.69
C THR A 3 5.46 2.98 -9.20
N GLU A 4 6.66 2.45 -9.09
CA GLU A 4 7.89 3.15 -9.53
C GLU A 4 7.79 3.61 -10.98
N GLN A 5 7.12 2.84 -11.83
CA GLN A 5 6.97 3.12 -13.26
C GLN A 5 5.90 4.16 -13.55
N TYR A 6 4.72 4.09 -12.92
CA TYR A 6 3.58 4.95 -13.25
C TYR A 6 3.36 6.10 -12.28
N GLY A 7 3.87 5.97 -11.04
CA GLY A 7 3.61 6.95 -9.99
C GLY A 7 2.13 6.99 -9.60
N MET A 8 1.68 8.11 -9.06
CA MET A 8 0.27 8.36 -8.72
C MET A 8 -0.54 8.93 -9.89
N TYR A 9 0.14 9.42 -10.90
CA TYR A 9 -0.44 10.02 -12.11
C TYR A 9 0.42 9.67 -13.31
N TYR A 10 -0.19 9.62 -14.48
CA TYR A 10 0.59 9.57 -15.72
C TYR A 10 1.39 10.86 -15.88
N LYS A 11 2.71 10.74 -15.83
CA LYS A 11 3.64 11.89 -15.82
C LYS A 11 3.45 12.83 -17.01
N CYS A 12 3.03 12.30 -18.17
CA CYS A 12 2.75 13.09 -19.37
C CYS A 12 1.59 14.07 -19.19
N PHE A 13 0.66 13.83 -18.25
CA PHE A 13 -0.46 14.73 -18.02
C PHE A 13 -0.20 15.81 -16.96
N LEU A 14 0.94 15.78 -16.26
CA LEU A 14 1.23 16.78 -15.23
C LEU A 14 1.31 18.21 -15.78
N ILE A 15 1.75 18.38 -17.03
CA ILE A 15 1.74 19.70 -17.69
C ILE A 15 0.32 20.28 -17.77
N PHE A 16 -0.68 19.43 -18.00
CA PHE A 16 -2.07 19.87 -18.05
C PHE A 16 -2.60 20.24 -16.66
N ALA A 17 -2.08 19.63 -15.58
CA ALA A 17 -2.41 20.06 -14.22
C ALA A 17 -1.97 21.51 -13.96
N VAL A 18 -0.77 21.91 -14.43
CA VAL A 18 -0.29 23.29 -14.32
C VAL A 18 -1.17 24.24 -15.11
N ILE A 19 -1.53 23.88 -16.36
CA ILE A 19 -2.43 24.68 -17.19
C ILE A 19 -3.80 24.83 -16.50
N GLY A 20 -4.37 23.71 -16.00
CA GLY A 20 -5.65 23.73 -15.30
C GLY A 20 -5.63 24.54 -14.01
N LEU A 21 -4.56 24.45 -13.24
CA LEU A 21 -4.35 25.29 -12.04
C LEU A 21 -4.38 26.78 -12.41
N PHE A 22 -3.70 27.18 -13.49
CA PHE A 22 -3.74 28.55 -13.97
C PHE A 22 -5.17 29.02 -14.28
N TYR A 23 -5.96 28.20 -14.98
CA TYR A 23 -7.37 28.53 -15.25
C TYR A 23 -8.21 28.57 -13.98
N CYS A 24 -7.98 27.67 -13.03
CA CYS A 24 -8.64 27.67 -11.73
C CYS A 24 -8.35 28.98 -10.96
N VAL A 25 -7.08 29.36 -10.83
CA VAL A 25 -6.68 30.60 -10.17
C VAL A 25 -7.32 31.83 -10.82
N LYS A 26 -7.33 31.87 -12.17
CA LYS A 26 -8.01 32.96 -12.92
C LYS A 26 -9.50 33.01 -12.62
N SER A 27 -10.18 31.85 -12.55
CA SER A 27 -11.61 31.80 -12.23
C SER A 27 -11.89 32.20 -10.79
N VAL A 28 -11.09 31.73 -9.83
CA VAL A 28 -11.19 32.13 -8.41
C VAL A 28 -11.02 33.64 -8.27
N TYR A 29 -10.00 34.22 -8.91
CA TYR A 29 -9.78 35.69 -8.87
C TYR A 29 -11.00 36.45 -9.42
N LYS A 30 -11.56 36.00 -10.55
CA LYS A 30 -12.77 36.56 -11.13
C LYS A 30 -13.96 36.46 -10.17
N SER A 31 -14.17 35.27 -9.59
CA SER A 31 -15.26 35.00 -8.64
C SER A 31 -15.21 35.92 -7.41
N LEU A 32 -14.02 36.11 -6.83
CA LEU A 32 -13.81 37.01 -5.71
C LEU A 32 -14.14 38.46 -6.06
N ARG A 33 -13.80 38.88 -7.29
CA ARG A 33 -14.06 40.25 -7.76
C ARG A 33 -15.54 40.51 -8.08
N THR A 34 -16.21 39.52 -8.69
CA THR A 34 -17.62 39.63 -9.09
C THR A 34 -18.60 39.18 -8.01
N ARG A 35 -18.13 38.52 -6.96
CA ARG A 35 -18.91 37.86 -5.92
C ARG A 35 -19.85 36.76 -6.46
N ILE A 36 -19.55 36.25 -7.66
CA ILE A 36 -20.25 35.11 -8.27
C ILE A 36 -19.31 33.92 -8.20
N TYR A 37 -19.63 32.95 -7.34
CA TYR A 37 -18.78 31.81 -7.06
C TYR A 37 -19.14 30.65 -7.98
N ASP A 38 -18.13 30.01 -8.55
CA ASP A 38 -18.25 28.80 -9.38
C ASP A 38 -17.55 27.59 -8.69
N GLY A 39 -17.68 26.42 -9.31
CA GLY A 39 -17.08 25.18 -8.79
C GLY A 39 -15.56 25.23 -8.65
N TYR A 40 -14.86 26.11 -9.38
CA TYR A 40 -13.40 26.25 -9.23
C TYR A 40 -13.00 26.86 -7.90
N VAL A 41 -13.87 27.66 -7.27
CA VAL A 41 -13.62 28.19 -5.93
C VAL A 41 -13.57 27.05 -4.91
N LEU A 42 -14.51 26.10 -5.01
CA LEU A 42 -14.55 24.94 -4.12
C LEU A 42 -13.27 24.06 -4.30
N ILE A 43 -12.90 23.77 -5.54
CA ILE A 43 -11.67 23.00 -5.85
C ILE A 43 -10.42 23.74 -5.39
N GLY A 44 -10.39 25.07 -5.53
CA GLY A 44 -9.29 25.89 -5.04
C GLY A 44 -9.15 25.88 -3.51
N ILE A 45 -10.27 25.95 -2.78
CA ILE A 45 -10.29 25.82 -1.32
C ILE A 45 -9.81 24.43 -0.90
N GLN A 46 -10.33 23.37 -1.53
CA GLN A 46 -9.92 22.00 -1.25
C GLN A 46 -8.41 21.79 -1.48
N PHE A 47 -7.89 22.29 -2.60
CA PHE A 47 -6.45 22.21 -2.91
C PHE A 47 -5.62 22.94 -1.85
N LEU A 48 -6.00 24.17 -1.51
CA LEU A 48 -5.30 24.98 -0.51
C LEU A 48 -5.33 24.32 0.87
N THR A 49 -6.48 23.82 1.28
CA THR A 49 -6.62 23.09 2.57
C THR A 49 -5.73 21.85 2.60
N ALA A 50 -5.75 21.03 1.54
CA ALA A 50 -4.90 19.85 1.47
C ALA A 50 -3.41 20.21 1.45
N PHE A 51 -3.02 21.28 0.76
CA PHE A 51 -1.65 21.77 0.73
C PHE A 51 -1.17 22.25 2.11
N VAL A 52 -1.99 23.04 2.80
CA VAL A 52 -1.68 23.52 4.17
C VAL A 52 -1.58 22.36 5.14
N LEU A 53 -2.53 21.42 5.12
CA LEU A 53 -2.46 20.21 5.96
C LEU A 53 -1.20 19.40 5.67
N GLY A 54 -0.88 19.19 4.39
CA GLY A 54 0.33 18.48 3.99
C GLY A 54 1.63 19.18 4.43
N SER A 55 1.59 20.50 4.63
CA SER A 55 2.75 21.27 5.12
C SER A 55 2.91 21.22 6.64
N LEU A 56 1.83 20.95 7.37
CA LEU A 56 1.83 20.93 8.84
C LEU A 56 2.07 19.54 9.45
N ILE A 57 1.78 18.47 8.71
CA ILE A 57 1.92 17.09 9.21
C ILE A 57 2.99 16.35 8.43
N TYR A 58 3.58 15.32 9.06
CA TYR A 58 4.47 14.42 8.33
C TYR A 58 3.71 13.73 7.20
N VAL A 59 4.10 14.08 5.97
CA VAL A 59 3.36 13.73 4.76
C VAL A 59 3.66 12.30 4.32
N ASN A 60 2.60 11.52 4.10
CA ASN A 60 2.64 10.33 3.27
C ASN A 60 1.45 10.36 2.28
N ALA A 61 1.49 9.51 1.26
CA ALA A 61 0.46 9.47 0.23
C ALA A 61 -0.97 9.31 0.79
N ASN A 62 -1.14 8.57 1.88
CA ASN A 62 -2.45 8.32 2.48
C ASN A 62 -3.00 9.55 3.22
N ARG A 63 -2.13 10.35 3.83
CA ARG A 63 -2.55 11.52 4.63
C ARG A 63 -2.96 12.71 3.78
N ILE A 64 -2.45 12.80 2.55
CA ILE A 64 -2.76 13.91 1.63
C ILE A 64 -3.68 13.49 0.48
N ASN A 65 -4.41 12.38 0.62
CA ASN A 65 -5.30 11.88 -0.45
C ASN A 65 -6.25 12.94 -1.01
N CYS A 66 -6.69 13.90 -0.19
CA CYS A 66 -7.58 14.98 -0.61
C CYS A 66 -7.00 15.86 -1.73
N ILE A 67 -5.66 15.99 -1.85
CA ILE A 67 -5.02 16.82 -2.88
C ILE A 67 -5.18 16.20 -4.28
N HIS A 68 -5.28 14.87 -4.36
CA HIS A 68 -5.36 14.16 -5.63
C HIS A 68 -6.61 14.50 -6.42
N ILE A 69 -7.74 14.71 -5.75
CA ILE A 69 -8.99 15.13 -6.40
C ILE A 69 -8.80 16.46 -7.12
N SER A 70 -8.21 17.43 -6.45
CA SER A 70 -7.94 18.77 -7.05
C SER A 70 -6.98 18.67 -8.23
N ILE A 71 -5.91 17.86 -8.13
CA ILE A 71 -4.94 17.66 -9.22
C ILE A 71 -5.61 17.01 -10.43
N ILE A 72 -6.46 16.00 -10.23
CA ILE A 72 -7.21 15.34 -11.31
C ILE A 72 -8.13 16.35 -12.02
N VAL A 73 -8.83 17.19 -11.26
CA VAL A 73 -9.68 18.24 -11.84
C VAL A 73 -8.83 19.25 -12.63
N PHE A 74 -7.68 19.66 -12.11
CA PHE A 74 -6.78 20.55 -12.85
C PHE A 74 -6.29 19.89 -14.15
N MET A 75 -5.89 18.62 -14.14
CA MET A 75 -5.53 17.90 -15.36
C MET A 75 -6.68 17.89 -16.37
N ALA A 76 -7.90 17.53 -15.94
CA ALA A 76 -9.06 17.49 -16.82
C ALA A 76 -9.36 18.86 -17.45
N VAL A 77 -9.35 19.93 -16.64
CA VAL A 77 -9.53 21.32 -17.11
C VAL A 77 -8.43 21.70 -18.10
N GLY A 78 -7.17 21.40 -17.74
CA GLY A 78 -6.02 21.70 -18.59
C GLY A 78 -6.10 21.00 -19.95
N ILE A 79 -6.44 19.70 -19.98
CA ILE A 79 -6.65 18.94 -21.21
C ILE A 79 -7.77 19.57 -22.02
N CYS A 80 -8.94 19.77 -21.43
CA CYS A 80 -10.09 20.35 -22.14
C CYS A 80 -9.78 21.74 -22.71
N ARG A 81 -9.06 22.59 -21.99
CA ARG A 81 -8.69 23.92 -22.47
C ARG A 81 -7.67 23.88 -23.59
N THR A 82 -6.65 23.04 -23.44
CA THR A 82 -5.62 22.87 -24.48
C THR A 82 -6.23 22.32 -25.77
N LEU A 83 -7.08 21.29 -25.67
CA LEU A 83 -7.73 20.71 -26.82
C LEU A 83 -8.62 21.72 -27.57
N ARG A 84 -9.38 22.55 -26.84
CA ARG A 84 -10.20 23.61 -27.45
C ARG A 84 -9.38 24.70 -28.14
N LEU A 85 -8.14 24.95 -27.69
CA LEU A 85 -7.26 25.94 -28.30
C LEU A 85 -6.57 25.42 -29.55
N LEU A 86 -6.21 24.14 -29.56
CA LEU A 86 -5.38 23.57 -30.63
C LEU A 86 -6.21 23.06 -31.81
N CYS A 87 -7.48 22.77 -31.61
CA CYS A 87 -8.24 21.99 -32.59
C CYS A 87 -9.64 22.53 -32.86
N LYS A 88 -9.91 22.67 -34.17
CA LYS A 88 -11.24 23.09 -34.69
C LYS A 88 -12.27 21.95 -34.65
N ASP A 89 -11.85 20.69 -34.81
CA ASP A 89 -12.70 19.51 -34.76
C ASP A 89 -12.58 18.79 -33.42
N LEU A 90 -13.45 19.20 -32.48
CA LEU A 90 -13.46 18.69 -31.10
C LEU A 90 -13.79 17.19 -31.04
N LYS A 91 -14.53 16.64 -32.02
CA LYS A 91 -14.97 15.24 -32.01
C LYS A 91 -13.80 14.27 -32.16
N TYR A 92 -12.96 14.41 -33.17
CA TYR A 92 -11.81 13.55 -33.41
C TYR A 92 -10.83 13.56 -32.25
N ILE A 93 -10.67 14.69 -31.60
CA ILE A 93 -9.74 14.82 -30.49
C ILE A 93 -10.24 14.15 -29.24
N THR A 94 -11.53 14.23 -28.98
CA THR A 94 -12.14 13.48 -27.89
C THR A 94 -11.93 11.98 -28.08
N GLU A 95 -12.17 11.48 -29.31
CA GLU A 95 -11.95 10.08 -29.66
C GLU A 95 -10.48 9.66 -29.47
N VAL A 96 -9.53 10.44 -30.00
CA VAL A 96 -8.09 10.19 -29.82
C VAL A 96 -7.69 10.23 -28.33
N THR A 97 -8.21 11.20 -27.57
CA THR A 97 -7.92 11.30 -26.14
C THR A 97 -8.41 10.07 -25.39
N VAL A 98 -9.61 9.59 -25.68
CA VAL A 98 -10.17 8.37 -25.08
C VAL A 98 -9.29 7.17 -25.44
N ILE A 99 -8.90 7.02 -26.70
CA ILE A 99 -8.02 5.92 -27.13
C ILE A 99 -6.69 5.95 -26.38
N VAL A 100 -6.06 7.13 -26.25
CA VAL A 100 -4.81 7.28 -25.50
C VAL A 100 -5.00 6.87 -24.04
N PHE A 101 -6.08 7.30 -23.39
CA PHE A 101 -6.38 6.88 -22.02
C PHE A 101 -6.59 5.37 -21.90
N CYS A 102 -7.32 4.77 -22.84
CA CYS A 102 -7.53 3.31 -22.86
C CYS A 102 -6.20 2.55 -23.00
N VAL A 103 -5.32 2.98 -23.90
CA VAL A 103 -3.99 2.35 -24.08
C VAL A 103 -3.14 2.48 -22.82
N LEU A 104 -3.11 3.67 -22.20
CA LEU A 104 -2.38 3.89 -20.96
C LEU A 104 -2.95 3.07 -19.81
N PHE A 105 -4.27 2.96 -19.73
CA PHE A 105 -4.95 2.17 -18.70
C PHE A 105 -4.66 0.68 -18.86
N LEU A 106 -4.77 0.13 -20.06
CA LEU A 106 -4.43 -1.28 -20.32
C LEU A 106 -2.95 -1.57 -20.04
N SER A 107 -2.07 -0.65 -20.38
CA SER A 107 -0.64 -0.75 -20.04
C SER A 107 -0.42 -0.76 -18.53
N PHE A 108 -1.12 0.09 -17.79
CA PHE A 108 -1.09 0.12 -16.33
C PHE A 108 -1.65 -1.19 -15.73
N GLU A 109 -2.79 -1.68 -16.22
CA GLU A 109 -3.38 -2.94 -15.73
C GLU A 109 -2.45 -4.12 -15.95
N HIS A 110 -1.86 -4.23 -17.13
CA HIS A 110 -0.90 -5.29 -17.43
C HIS A 110 0.30 -5.27 -16.45
N PHE A 111 0.82 -4.09 -16.16
CA PHE A 111 1.88 -3.94 -15.17
C PHE A 111 1.41 -4.24 -13.74
N TYR A 112 0.24 -3.70 -13.36
CA TYR A 112 -0.30 -3.78 -12.00
C TYR A 112 -0.64 -5.21 -11.60
N PHE A 113 -1.32 -5.96 -12.49
CA PHE A 113 -1.68 -7.36 -12.23
C PHE A 113 -0.57 -8.36 -12.59
N GLY A 114 0.49 -7.93 -13.24
CA GLY A 114 1.66 -8.74 -13.55
C GLY A 114 2.83 -8.52 -12.57
N VAL A 115 3.80 -7.76 -13.02
CA VAL A 115 5.06 -7.54 -12.28
C VAL A 115 4.85 -6.91 -10.91
N TYR A 116 3.95 -5.93 -10.82
CA TYR A 116 3.69 -5.23 -9.57
C TYR A 116 2.95 -6.08 -8.55
N ALA A 117 2.05 -6.95 -8.98
CA ALA A 117 1.33 -7.87 -8.11
C ALA A 117 2.30 -8.80 -7.37
N ASN A 118 3.30 -9.35 -8.07
CA ASN A 118 4.33 -10.19 -7.45
C ASN A 118 5.17 -9.42 -6.42
N ASN A 119 5.51 -8.16 -6.71
CA ASN A 119 6.25 -7.33 -5.77
C ASN A 119 5.41 -6.97 -4.52
N ILE A 120 4.12 -6.71 -4.72
CA ILE A 120 3.17 -6.48 -3.63
C ILE A 120 3.02 -7.73 -2.78
N GLY A 121 2.86 -8.91 -3.39
CA GLY A 121 2.79 -10.19 -2.68
C GLY A 121 3.97 -10.36 -1.72
N ARG A 122 5.19 -10.06 -2.18
CA ARG A 122 6.39 -10.09 -1.31
C ARG A 122 6.32 -9.11 -0.15
N MET A 123 5.88 -7.86 -0.41
CA MET A 123 5.77 -6.83 0.65
C MET A 123 4.69 -7.15 1.68
N PHE A 124 3.64 -7.85 1.28
CA PHE A 124 2.52 -8.23 2.13
C PHE A 124 2.62 -9.65 2.68
N GLN A 125 3.75 -10.34 2.43
CA GLN A 125 4.02 -11.68 2.93
C GLN A 125 2.96 -12.69 2.45
N ASP A 126 2.84 -12.77 1.12
CA ASP A 126 1.97 -13.75 0.46
C ASP A 126 2.29 -15.16 0.91
N GLY A 127 1.25 -15.95 1.18
CA GLY A 127 1.35 -17.30 1.72
C GLY A 127 1.29 -17.38 3.26
N MET A 128 1.06 -16.24 3.97
CA MET A 128 1.01 -16.22 5.43
C MET A 128 -0.10 -17.11 5.99
N GLU A 129 -1.32 -17.06 5.41
CA GLU A 129 -2.46 -17.89 5.84
C GLU A 129 -2.09 -19.37 5.81
N GLN A 130 -1.61 -19.86 4.66
CA GLN A 130 -1.22 -21.27 4.49
C GLN A 130 -0.07 -21.67 5.42
N ALA A 131 0.89 -20.76 5.64
CA ALA A 131 2.02 -21.02 6.54
C ALA A 131 1.55 -21.13 8.00
N VAL A 132 0.62 -20.28 8.45
CA VAL A 132 0.07 -20.35 9.82
C VAL A 132 -0.75 -21.63 9.99
N GLU A 133 -1.68 -21.92 9.08
CA GLU A 133 -2.49 -23.15 9.12
C GLU A 133 -1.63 -24.42 9.13
N TYR A 134 -0.57 -24.44 8.32
CA TYR A 134 0.33 -25.58 8.26
C TYR A 134 1.16 -25.73 9.54
N ALA A 135 1.70 -24.63 10.09
CA ALA A 135 2.43 -24.65 11.35
C ALA A 135 1.54 -25.14 12.51
N GLU A 136 0.29 -24.67 12.59
CA GLU A 136 -0.68 -25.12 13.57
C GLU A 136 -1.07 -26.62 13.39
N SER A 137 -1.02 -27.14 12.16
CA SER A 137 -1.30 -28.55 11.90
C SER A 137 -0.17 -29.47 12.34
N LEU A 138 1.05 -28.95 12.43
CA LEU A 138 2.23 -29.68 12.91
C LEU A 138 2.36 -29.61 14.43
N ALA A 139 1.93 -28.49 15.03
CA ALA A 139 2.07 -28.23 16.46
C ALA A 139 1.08 -29.10 17.27
N GLY A 140 1.57 -29.75 18.31
CA GLY A 140 0.75 -30.32 19.38
C GLY A 140 0.22 -29.26 20.34
N GLU A 141 -0.56 -29.65 21.34
CA GLU A 141 -1.17 -28.72 22.31
C GLU A 141 -0.15 -27.90 23.11
N ASP A 142 1.01 -28.47 23.39
CA ASP A 142 2.09 -27.85 24.19
C ASP A 142 3.24 -27.30 23.33
N ASP A 143 3.19 -27.44 22.00
CA ASP A 143 4.29 -27.03 21.13
C ASP A 143 4.29 -25.52 20.89
N THR A 144 5.48 -24.94 20.88
CA THR A 144 5.69 -23.53 20.60
C THR A 144 5.96 -23.31 19.11
N ILE A 145 5.26 -22.34 18.51
CA ILE A 145 5.49 -21.89 17.15
C ILE A 145 6.32 -20.61 17.18
N TYR A 146 7.50 -20.67 16.63
CA TYR A 146 8.42 -19.54 16.53
C TYR A 146 8.19 -18.72 15.27
N VAL A 147 8.08 -17.41 15.41
CA VAL A 147 7.82 -16.48 14.31
C VAL A 147 9.07 -15.64 14.07
N GLY A 148 9.59 -15.71 12.84
CA GLY A 148 10.82 -15.05 12.44
C GLY A 148 10.72 -13.52 12.45
N GLU A 149 11.89 -12.87 12.39
CA GLU A 149 11.98 -11.42 12.39
C GLU A 149 11.23 -10.75 11.26
N GLY A 150 10.59 -9.61 11.57
CA GLY A 150 9.88 -8.77 10.60
C GLY A 150 8.52 -9.30 10.17
N ILE A 151 8.02 -10.34 10.83
CA ILE A 151 6.63 -10.77 10.73
C ILE A 151 5.84 -10.12 11.86
N PHE A 152 4.86 -9.30 11.52
CA PHE A 152 4.03 -8.63 12.52
C PHE A 152 3.07 -9.61 13.19
N TYR A 153 2.97 -9.57 14.52
CA TYR A 153 2.06 -10.40 15.29
C TYR A 153 0.61 -10.30 14.83
N THR A 154 0.17 -9.12 14.39
CA THR A 154 -1.20 -8.91 13.88
C THR A 154 -1.53 -9.75 12.64
N LYS A 155 -0.54 -10.14 11.84
CA LYS A 155 -0.74 -11.02 10.70
C LYS A 155 -0.91 -12.47 11.13
N ILE A 156 -0.14 -12.90 12.11
CA ILE A 156 -0.32 -14.23 12.72
C ILE A 156 -1.70 -14.34 13.34
N LEU A 157 -2.11 -13.36 14.15
CA LEU A 157 -3.43 -13.35 14.78
C LEU A 157 -4.59 -13.36 13.78
N ALA A 158 -4.40 -12.76 12.59
CA ALA A 158 -5.44 -12.73 11.57
C ALA A 158 -5.78 -14.12 11.00
N PHE A 159 -4.84 -15.08 11.06
CA PHE A 159 -4.97 -16.40 10.48
C PHE A 159 -4.87 -17.55 11.50
N SER A 160 -4.44 -17.25 12.72
CA SER A 160 -4.34 -18.23 13.81
C SER A 160 -5.73 -18.58 14.39
N LYS A 161 -5.79 -19.71 15.06
CA LYS A 161 -6.97 -20.14 15.82
C LYS A 161 -7.04 -19.51 17.22
N LEU A 162 -6.07 -18.67 17.59
CA LEU A 162 -6.01 -18.02 18.89
C LEU A 162 -7.24 -17.14 19.10
N THR A 163 -7.99 -17.37 20.16
CA THR A 163 -9.14 -16.56 20.50
C THR A 163 -8.74 -15.20 21.10
N PRO A 164 -9.59 -14.16 21.02
CA PRO A 164 -9.32 -12.88 21.65
C PRO A 164 -9.09 -12.99 23.17
N GLU A 165 -9.79 -13.88 23.84
CA GLU A 165 -9.66 -14.15 25.26
C GLU A 165 -8.28 -14.73 25.58
N GLU A 166 -7.85 -15.77 24.88
CA GLU A 166 -6.53 -16.38 25.03
C GLU A 166 -5.42 -15.38 24.72
N TYR A 167 -5.60 -14.54 23.68
CA TYR A 167 -4.66 -13.47 23.39
C TYR A 167 -4.49 -12.51 24.57
N ILE A 168 -5.59 -12.02 25.15
CA ILE A 168 -5.55 -11.07 26.28
C ILE A 168 -4.89 -11.68 27.51
N GLU A 169 -5.11 -12.98 27.77
CA GLU A 169 -4.57 -13.67 28.92
C GLU A 169 -3.07 -14.00 28.78
N THR A 170 -2.58 -14.20 27.55
CA THR A 170 -1.24 -14.72 27.31
C THR A 170 -0.27 -13.70 26.70
N VAL A 171 -0.77 -12.55 26.23
CA VAL A 171 0.06 -11.57 25.52
C VAL A 171 1.14 -10.97 26.42
N GLN A 172 2.37 -10.95 25.90
CA GLN A 172 3.51 -10.30 26.53
C GLN A 172 4.06 -9.21 25.57
N TYR A 173 4.21 -8.00 26.10
CA TYR A 173 4.72 -6.86 25.34
C TYR A 173 6.18 -6.57 25.72
N THR A 174 7.01 -6.25 24.71
CA THR A 174 8.40 -5.85 24.94
C THR A 174 8.57 -4.38 25.26
N ASN A 175 7.64 -3.53 24.83
CA ASN A 175 7.77 -2.08 24.83
C ASN A 175 6.61 -1.34 25.51
N TYR A 176 5.89 -1.99 26.42
CA TYR A 176 4.80 -1.33 27.14
C TYR A 176 5.33 -0.33 28.19
N PRO A 177 4.76 0.90 28.30
CA PRO A 177 3.73 1.49 27.45
C PRO A 177 4.30 2.19 26.20
N ALA A 178 3.74 1.91 25.04
CA ALA A 178 4.12 2.55 23.77
C ALA A 178 2.88 2.83 22.91
N ALA A 179 3.02 3.76 21.95
CA ALA A 179 1.95 4.08 21.00
C ALA A 179 1.66 2.92 20.03
N PHE A 180 2.69 2.15 19.70
CA PHE A 180 2.62 0.89 18.95
C PHE A 180 3.26 -0.19 19.80
N LEU A 181 2.50 -1.20 20.13
CA LEU A 181 2.95 -2.27 21.00
C LEU A 181 3.62 -3.38 20.17
N ASP A 182 4.78 -3.82 20.63
CA ASP A 182 5.47 -4.98 20.11
C ASP A 182 5.23 -6.18 21.04
N VAL A 183 4.77 -7.28 20.44
CA VAL A 183 4.46 -8.51 21.14
C VAL A 183 5.65 -9.46 21.04
N SER A 184 6.10 -9.98 22.19
CA SER A 184 7.11 -11.04 22.25
C SER A 184 6.50 -12.43 22.25
N GLN A 185 5.31 -12.58 22.83
CA GLN A 185 4.61 -13.86 22.93
C GLN A 185 3.09 -13.63 23.02
N CYS A 186 2.31 -14.52 22.41
CA CYS A 186 0.89 -14.68 22.71
C CYS A 186 0.43 -16.10 22.34
N GLY A 187 -0.35 -16.72 23.21
CA GLY A 187 -0.69 -18.15 23.10
C GLY A 187 0.58 -18.99 23.01
N ASN A 188 0.66 -19.85 22.05
CA ASN A 188 1.80 -20.68 21.73
C ASN A 188 2.79 -20.06 20.71
N TYR A 189 2.59 -18.79 20.34
CA TYR A 189 3.47 -18.08 19.41
C TYR A 189 4.51 -17.23 20.12
N VAL A 190 5.80 -17.36 19.71
CA VAL A 190 6.92 -16.55 20.17
C VAL A 190 7.50 -15.78 18.98
N PHE A 191 7.56 -14.46 19.08
CA PHE A 191 7.88 -13.56 17.97
C PHE A 191 9.34 -13.09 17.98
N ASN A 192 9.82 -12.63 16.82
CA ASN A 192 11.15 -12.08 16.60
C ASN A 192 12.26 -13.08 16.93
N THR A 193 12.02 -14.35 16.62
CA THR A 193 13.00 -15.42 16.85
C THR A 193 13.93 -15.62 15.67
N LEU A 194 15.20 -15.92 15.96
CA LEU A 194 16.17 -16.37 14.99
C LEU A 194 16.16 -17.90 14.94
N LEU A 195 16.50 -18.47 13.77
CA LEU A 195 16.76 -19.90 13.64
C LEU A 195 18.05 -20.24 14.41
N THR A 196 17.92 -21.02 15.45
CA THR A 196 19.05 -21.41 16.32
C THR A 196 19.63 -22.78 16.01
N GLY A 197 19.00 -23.55 15.14
CA GLY A 197 19.36 -24.92 14.83
C GLY A 197 18.70 -25.94 15.76
N ASP A 198 17.92 -25.49 16.73
CA ASP A 198 17.19 -26.33 17.68
C ASP A 198 15.90 -26.90 17.06
N ASP A 199 15.41 -27.99 17.66
CA ASP A 199 14.13 -28.59 17.26
C ASP A 199 12.98 -27.60 17.54
N GLY A 200 12.07 -27.45 16.59
CA GLY A 200 10.93 -26.58 16.72
C GLY A 200 10.24 -26.27 15.38
N ILE A 201 9.12 -25.59 15.45
CA ILE A 201 8.32 -25.15 14.29
C ILE A 201 8.51 -23.64 14.15
N TYR A 202 9.00 -23.20 12.98
CA TYR A 202 9.26 -21.80 12.70
C TYR A 202 8.49 -21.35 11.47
N ILE A 203 7.86 -20.16 11.55
CA ILE A 203 7.30 -19.45 10.40
C ILE A 203 8.29 -18.36 10.01
N ILE A 204 8.81 -18.40 8.78
CA ILE A 204 9.85 -17.47 8.31
C ILE A 204 9.45 -16.78 7.02
N ASP A 205 10.00 -15.57 6.82
CA ASP A 205 9.93 -14.82 5.56
C ASP A 205 11.15 -15.17 4.71
N LEU A 206 10.95 -15.89 3.61
CA LEU A 206 12.00 -16.33 2.70
C LEU A 206 12.78 -15.18 2.06
N THR A 207 12.23 -13.98 2.03
CA THR A 207 12.96 -12.81 1.52
C THR A 207 14.09 -12.36 2.46
N LYS A 208 14.08 -12.84 3.71
CA LYS A 208 15.01 -12.43 4.77
C LYS A 208 15.94 -13.54 5.27
N GLN A 209 15.58 -14.82 5.12
CA GLN A 209 16.28 -15.93 5.81
C GLN A 209 16.57 -17.15 4.92
N THR A 210 16.82 -17.00 3.64
CA THR A 210 16.78 -18.09 2.65
C THR A 210 17.91 -19.12 2.72
N GLU A 211 19.11 -18.81 3.21
CA GLU A 211 20.29 -19.62 2.89
C GLU A 211 20.70 -20.66 3.93
N SER A 212 20.19 -20.61 5.13
CA SER A 212 20.70 -21.46 6.23
C SER A 212 19.78 -22.60 6.68
N CYS A 213 18.50 -22.61 6.30
CA CYS A 213 17.54 -23.56 6.87
C CYS A 213 17.85 -25.02 6.50
N VAL A 214 18.17 -25.29 5.25
CA VAL A 214 18.48 -26.65 4.76
C VAL A 214 19.83 -27.10 5.31
N ASP A 215 20.82 -26.21 5.38
CA ASP A 215 22.16 -26.53 5.90
C ASP A 215 22.10 -26.82 7.40
N MET A 216 21.16 -26.26 8.13
CA MET A 216 20.87 -26.54 9.54
C MET A 216 20.08 -27.84 9.75
N GLY A 217 19.67 -28.52 8.67
CA GLY A 217 18.95 -29.79 8.73
C GLY A 217 17.45 -29.67 8.97
N TYR A 218 16.86 -28.50 8.73
CA TYR A 218 15.41 -28.31 8.79
C TYR A 218 14.71 -28.83 7.54
N THR A 219 13.52 -29.36 7.72
CA THR A 219 12.56 -29.56 6.64
C THR A 219 11.91 -28.20 6.34
N VAL A 220 11.80 -27.83 5.06
CA VAL A 220 11.26 -26.55 4.60
C VAL A 220 10.04 -26.77 3.73
N GLU A 221 8.90 -26.25 4.16
CA GLU A 221 7.67 -26.25 3.35
C GLU A 221 7.34 -24.80 2.97
N GLN A 222 7.24 -24.53 1.68
CA GLN A 222 7.12 -23.17 1.15
C GLN A 222 5.69 -22.83 0.75
N PHE A 223 5.23 -21.64 1.15
CA PHE A 223 3.93 -21.06 0.84
C PHE A 223 4.14 -19.62 0.31
N GLY A 224 4.17 -19.46 -1.01
CA GLY A 224 4.46 -18.14 -1.61
C GLY A 224 5.82 -17.58 -1.15
N ASN A 225 5.79 -16.48 -0.40
CA ASN A 225 6.99 -15.85 0.18
C ASN A 225 7.26 -16.26 1.63
N MET A 226 6.40 -17.06 2.19
CA MET A 226 6.54 -17.61 3.55
C MET A 226 7.00 -19.06 3.49
N ALA A 227 7.62 -19.53 4.56
CA ALA A 227 7.88 -20.94 4.75
C ALA A 227 7.67 -21.33 6.21
N VAL A 228 7.29 -22.60 6.39
CA VAL A 228 7.36 -23.27 7.67
C VAL A 228 8.58 -24.19 7.65
N VAL A 229 9.44 -24.02 8.63
CA VAL A 229 10.64 -24.86 8.81
C VAL A 229 10.54 -25.57 10.13
N TYR A 230 10.84 -26.87 10.13
CA TYR A 230 10.70 -27.70 11.31
C TYR A 230 11.71 -28.85 11.34
N LYS A 231 11.94 -29.35 12.51
CA LYS A 231 12.89 -30.41 12.76
C LYS A 231 12.36 -31.40 13.79
#